data_0b326f4952ec55982ec8edcabeed36b3
#
_entry.id   0b326f4952ec55982ec8edcabeed36b3
#
_cell.length_a   1.000
_cell.length_b   1.000
_cell.length_c   1.000
_cell.angle_alpha   90.00
_cell.angle_beta   90.00
_cell.angle_gamma   90.00
#
_symmetry.space_group_name_H-M   'P 1'
#
loop_
_entity.id
_entity.type
_entity.pdbx_description
1 polymer ?
#
loop_
_entity_poly.entity_id
_entity_poly.type
_entity_poly.pdbx_seq_one_letter_code
_entity_poly.pdbx_strand_id
1 'polypeptide(L)'
;MDCCTTPDTCTGPCPALPKPRSFWQRMADRIVAFLWTSRPATPGERSVAFTIAVIALGAKLAKVDGTVARSEVAAFRRVFIIPRSEERNAARVFDLARQDVAGFDAWARKIASMFRPGDPVLLDVMEGLFVIAVADGALQPAEIAFLDEVGRIFGLAPQQIAAIRRRHDRGADCPPCEVLGVAPDTPLPEVKRRWRQLLRENHPDHAIGRGLPPEAIRLAEARTRRLNEAWESYRLRHAQ
;
A
#
# COMPACT_ATOMS: atom_id res chain seq x y z
N MET A 1 -22.35 -38.85 -0.95
CA MET A 1 -21.90 -40.16 -0.48
C MET A 1 -21.94 -40.09 1.01
N ASP A 2 -23.01 -40.53 1.53
CA ASP A 2 -23.35 -41.17 2.79
C ASP A 2 -22.62 -40.71 4.08
N CYS A 3 -23.10 -39.65 4.66
CA CYS A 3 -22.97 -39.42 6.10
C CYS A 3 -24.40 -39.49 6.70
N CYS A 4 -24.59 -40.41 7.63
CA CYS A 4 -25.76 -40.70 8.44
C CYS A 4 -26.66 -41.83 7.91
N THR A 5 -26.24 -43.05 8.20
CA THR A 5 -27.13 -44.24 8.07
C THR A 5 -27.71 -44.73 9.42
N THR A 6 -27.50 -44.00 10.52
CA THR A 6 -28.16 -44.34 11.81
C THR A 6 -28.49 -43.09 12.61
N PRO A 7 -29.70 -42.99 13.23
CA PRO A 7 -30.20 -41.75 13.87
C PRO A 7 -29.64 -41.42 15.26
N ASP A 8 -28.77 -42.24 15.84
CA ASP A 8 -28.43 -42.13 17.29
C ASP A 8 -27.00 -41.72 17.67
N THR A 9 -26.17 -41.25 16.73
CA THR A 9 -24.76 -40.96 17.06
C THR A 9 -24.19 -39.61 16.57
N CYS A 10 -25.02 -38.64 16.16
CA CYS A 10 -24.53 -37.31 15.78
C CYS A 10 -24.64 -36.31 16.96
N THR A 11 -23.64 -36.27 17.84
CA THR A 11 -23.51 -35.28 18.93
C THR A 11 -22.49 -34.18 18.65
N GLY A 12 -22.08 -33.95 17.40
CA GLY A 12 -21.19 -32.87 17.02
C GLY A 12 -21.90 -31.81 16.14
N PRO A 13 -21.54 -30.51 16.26
CA PRO A 13 -22.10 -29.51 15.35
C PRO A 13 -21.70 -29.86 13.90
N CYS A 14 -22.69 -30.03 13.02
CA CYS A 14 -22.44 -30.19 11.59
C CYS A 14 -21.52 -29.05 11.08
N PRO A 15 -20.45 -29.36 10.33
CA PRO A 15 -19.68 -28.30 9.69
C PRO A 15 -20.61 -27.51 8.77
N ALA A 16 -20.74 -26.20 9.05
CA ALA A 16 -21.58 -25.31 8.25
C ALA A 16 -21.14 -25.41 6.79
N LEU A 17 -22.07 -25.81 5.93
CA LEU A 17 -21.83 -25.80 4.49
C LEU A 17 -21.32 -24.42 4.08
N PRO A 18 -20.24 -24.33 3.29
CA PRO A 18 -19.73 -23.03 2.83
C PRO A 18 -20.87 -22.32 2.09
N LYS A 19 -21.19 -21.10 2.53
CA LYS A 19 -22.21 -20.25 1.91
C LYS A 19 -21.93 -20.16 0.41
N PRO A 20 -22.93 -20.33 -0.47
CA PRO A 20 -22.71 -20.24 -1.92
C PRO A 20 -22.11 -18.87 -2.23
N ARG A 21 -20.93 -18.87 -2.83
CA ARG A 21 -20.23 -17.65 -3.24
C ARG A 21 -21.12 -16.86 -4.18
N SER A 22 -21.32 -15.56 -3.92
CA SER A 22 -22.17 -14.70 -4.76
C SER A 22 -21.62 -14.67 -6.20
N PHE A 23 -22.49 -14.36 -7.16
CA PHE A 23 -22.12 -14.16 -8.57
C PHE A 23 -20.93 -13.18 -8.67
N TRP A 24 -20.91 -12.13 -7.85
CA TRP A 24 -19.88 -11.10 -7.80
C TRP A 24 -18.54 -11.61 -7.25
N GLN A 25 -18.56 -12.48 -6.25
CA GLN A 25 -17.33 -13.15 -5.77
C GLN A 25 -16.72 -14.03 -6.85
N ARG A 26 -17.54 -14.77 -7.59
CA ARG A 26 -17.08 -15.58 -8.73
C ARG A 26 -16.52 -14.71 -9.87
N MET A 27 -17.09 -13.52 -10.11
CA MET A 27 -16.60 -12.59 -11.11
C MET A 27 -15.30 -11.90 -10.65
N ALA A 28 -15.21 -11.53 -9.38
CA ALA A 28 -13.97 -11.03 -8.78
C ALA A 28 -12.85 -12.10 -8.84
N ASP A 29 -13.17 -13.37 -8.49
CA ASP A 29 -12.24 -14.49 -8.60
C ASP A 29 -11.79 -14.71 -10.06
N ARG A 30 -12.66 -14.50 -11.06
CA ARG A 30 -12.31 -14.61 -12.49
C ARG A 30 -11.44 -13.44 -12.95
N ILE A 31 -11.69 -12.20 -12.49
CA ILE A 31 -10.85 -11.04 -12.77
C ILE A 31 -9.48 -11.24 -12.11
N VAL A 32 -9.47 -11.69 -10.85
CA VAL A 32 -8.26 -12.07 -10.14
C VAL A 32 -7.54 -13.20 -10.89
N ALA A 33 -8.21 -14.28 -11.26
CA ALA A 33 -7.62 -15.39 -12.00
C ALA A 33 -7.05 -14.94 -13.36
N PHE A 34 -7.75 -14.08 -14.10
CA PHE A 34 -7.26 -13.50 -15.36
C PHE A 34 -6.00 -12.66 -15.15
N LEU A 35 -5.97 -11.81 -14.11
CA LEU A 35 -4.80 -11.02 -13.73
C LEU A 35 -3.64 -11.88 -13.20
N TRP A 36 -3.95 -13.08 -12.67
CA TRP A 36 -2.96 -14.00 -12.10
C TRP A 36 -2.34 -14.95 -13.13
N THR A 37 -3.08 -15.33 -14.15
CA THR A 37 -2.60 -16.27 -15.18
C THR A 37 -1.77 -15.58 -16.26
N SER A 38 -1.94 -14.27 -16.46
CA SER A 38 -1.19 -13.52 -17.46
C SER A 38 -0.02 -12.79 -16.78
N ARG A 39 1.21 -13.21 -17.07
CA ARG A 39 2.38 -12.36 -16.82
C ARG A 39 2.21 -11.12 -17.71
N PRO A 40 2.11 -9.89 -17.16
CA PRO A 40 1.93 -8.71 -18.00
C PRO A 40 3.09 -8.60 -18.99
N ALA A 41 2.79 -8.76 -20.26
CA ALA A 41 3.80 -8.83 -21.33
C ALA A 41 4.30 -7.44 -21.73
N THR A 42 3.45 -6.41 -21.59
CA THR A 42 3.75 -5.04 -22.02
C THR A 42 3.85 -4.07 -20.83
N PRO A 43 4.60 -2.96 -20.96
CA PRO A 43 4.64 -1.91 -19.93
C PRO A 43 3.24 -1.37 -19.56
N GLY A 44 2.33 -1.22 -20.54
CA GLY A 44 0.97 -0.76 -20.30
C GLY A 44 0.13 -1.73 -19.47
N GLU A 45 0.19 -3.03 -19.78
CA GLU A 45 -0.50 -4.06 -18.98
C GLU A 45 0.02 -4.11 -17.54
N ARG A 46 1.32 -3.90 -17.35
CA ARG A 46 1.94 -3.84 -16.02
C ARG A 46 1.44 -2.64 -15.22
N SER A 47 1.29 -1.47 -15.86
CA SER A 47 0.73 -0.26 -15.25
C SER A 47 -0.70 -0.50 -14.78
N VAL A 48 -1.56 -1.03 -15.64
CA VAL A 48 -2.97 -1.34 -15.30
C VAL A 48 -3.05 -2.35 -14.17
N ALA A 49 -2.26 -3.42 -14.22
CA ALA A 49 -2.26 -4.46 -13.17
C ALA A 49 -1.80 -3.91 -11.82
N PHE A 50 -0.78 -3.04 -11.82
CA PHE A 50 -0.31 -2.35 -10.61
C PHE A 50 -1.39 -1.44 -10.03
N THR A 51 -1.99 -0.58 -10.85
CA THR A 51 -3.05 0.34 -10.44
C THR A 51 -4.24 -0.41 -9.83
N ILE A 52 -4.72 -1.46 -10.49
CA ILE A 52 -5.82 -2.29 -9.97
C ILE A 52 -5.44 -2.91 -8.61
N ALA A 53 -4.23 -3.46 -8.49
CA ALA A 53 -3.79 -4.11 -7.25
C ALA A 53 -3.67 -3.12 -6.08
N VAL A 54 -3.17 -1.91 -6.34
CA VAL A 54 -3.06 -0.84 -5.33
C VAL A 54 -4.44 -0.33 -4.92
N ILE A 55 -5.36 -0.13 -5.88
CA ILE A 55 -6.76 0.26 -5.59
C ILE A 55 -7.44 -0.80 -4.72
N ALA A 56 -7.30 -2.08 -5.07
CA ALA A 56 -7.89 -3.17 -4.31
C ALA A 56 -7.33 -3.26 -2.89
N LEU A 57 -6.01 -3.11 -2.73
CA LEU A 57 -5.35 -3.15 -1.43
C LEU A 57 -5.79 -1.97 -0.55
N GLY A 58 -5.82 -0.75 -1.09
CA GLY A 58 -6.29 0.44 -0.37
C GLY A 58 -7.78 0.37 0.02
N ALA A 59 -8.63 -0.18 -0.86
CA ALA A 59 -10.05 -0.38 -0.56
C ALA A 59 -10.28 -1.42 0.55
N LYS A 60 -9.44 -2.46 0.62
CA LYS A 60 -9.48 -3.46 1.68
C LYS A 60 -8.99 -2.90 3.02
N LEU A 61 -7.96 -2.06 3.01
CA LEU A 61 -7.50 -1.33 4.18
C LEU A 61 -8.62 -0.46 4.74
N ALA A 62 -9.24 0.38 3.90
CA ALA A 62 -10.37 1.23 4.29
C ALA A 62 -11.61 0.46 4.79
N LYS A 63 -11.66 -0.85 4.62
CA LYS A 63 -12.76 -1.71 5.10
C LYS A 63 -12.41 -2.45 6.40
N VAL A 64 -11.16 -2.38 6.86
CA VAL A 64 -10.67 -3.18 7.99
C VAL A 64 -11.43 -2.90 9.28
N ASP A 65 -11.81 -1.65 9.53
CA ASP A 65 -12.63 -1.22 10.68
C ASP A 65 -14.15 -1.42 10.51
N GLY A 66 -14.58 -1.87 9.31
CA GLY A 66 -15.98 -2.14 8.99
C GLY A 66 -16.69 -1.01 8.24
N THR A 67 -16.24 0.23 8.30
CA THR A 67 -16.85 1.40 7.64
C THR A 67 -15.83 2.17 6.84
N VAL A 68 -16.13 2.42 5.56
CA VAL A 68 -15.25 3.23 4.70
C VAL A 68 -15.56 4.70 4.90
N ALA A 69 -14.66 5.44 5.52
CA ALA A 69 -14.82 6.87 5.74
C ALA A 69 -14.60 7.69 4.45
N ARG A 70 -15.28 8.83 4.33
CA ARG A 70 -15.07 9.75 3.19
C ARG A 70 -13.67 10.32 3.15
N SER A 71 -13.05 10.52 4.32
CA SER A 71 -11.66 10.95 4.49
C SER A 71 -10.67 9.98 3.88
N GLU A 72 -10.83 8.67 4.08
CA GLU A 72 -9.98 7.63 3.50
C GLU A 72 -10.09 7.59 1.98
N VAL A 73 -11.32 7.70 1.42
CA VAL A 73 -11.52 7.79 -0.04
C VAL A 73 -10.86 9.05 -0.61
N ALA A 74 -10.94 10.18 0.10
CA ALA A 74 -10.28 11.41 -0.30
C ALA A 74 -8.74 11.29 -0.20
N ALA A 75 -8.23 10.66 0.85
CA ALA A 75 -6.81 10.37 1.02
C ALA A 75 -6.31 9.44 -0.07
N PHE A 76 -7.05 8.37 -0.37
CA PHE A 76 -6.74 7.44 -1.47
C PHE A 76 -6.57 8.17 -2.81
N ARG A 77 -7.53 9.04 -3.18
CA ARG A 77 -7.47 9.82 -4.43
C ARG A 77 -6.32 10.82 -4.48
N ARG A 78 -5.87 11.31 -3.32
CA ARG A 78 -4.73 12.22 -3.21
C ARG A 78 -3.41 11.51 -3.34
N VAL A 79 -3.30 10.31 -2.78
CA VAL A 79 -2.08 9.48 -2.84
C VAL A 79 -1.92 8.83 -4.21
N PHE A 80 -2.98 8.20 -4.72
CA PHE A 80 -2.98 7.48 -5.98
C PHE A 80 -3.72 8.29 -7.03
N ILE A 81 -2.98 9.09 -7.80
CA ILE A 81 -3.54 9.93 -8.86
C ILE A 81 -4.01 9.04 -10.00
N ILE A 82 -5.33 8.89 -10.11
CA ILE A 82 -5.98 8.13 -11.16
C ILE A 82 -6.32 9.08 -12.31
N PRO A 83 -5.97 8.76 -13.58
CA PRO A 83 -6.38 9.56 -14.72
C PRO A 83 -7.91 9.68 -14.80
N ARG A 84 -8.42 10.83 -15.18
CA ARG A 84 -9.88 11.08 -15.27
C ARG A 84 -10.61 10.09 -16.17
N SER A 85 -9.95 9.61 -17.24
CA SER A 85 -10.48 8.57 -18.13
C SER A 85 -10.74 7.24 -17.39
N GLU A 86 -9.96 6.95 -16.34
CA GLU A 86 -9.99 5.68 -15.60
C GLU A 86 -10.75 5.78 -14.26
N GLU A 87 -11.20 6.96 -13.85
CA GLU A 87 -11.88 7.16 -12.55
C GLU A 87 -13.08 6.24 -12.36
N ARG A 88 -13.90 6.02 -13.41
CA ARG A 88 -15.07 5.12 -13.35
C ARG A 88 -14.66 3.66 -13.15
N ASN A 89 -13.60 3.23 -13.81
CA ASN A 89 -13.08 1.87 -13.69
C ASN A 89 -12.45 1.67 -12.29
N ALA A 90 -11.69 2.64 -11.84
CA ALA A 90 -11.10 2.65 -10.50
C ALA A 90 -12.16 2.59 -9.41
N ALA A 91 -13.25 3.38 -9.51
CA ALA A 91 -14.37 3.34 -8.59
C ALA A 91 -15.03 1.95 -8.54
N ARG A 92 -15.22 1.30 -9.67
CA ARG A 92 -15.76 -0.08 -9.71
C ARG A 92 -14.84 -1.08 -9.02
N VAL A 93 -13.53 -1.00 -9.25
CA VAL A 93 -12.55 -1.87 -8.59
C VAL A 93 -12.56 -1.64 -7.09
N PHE A 94 -12.57 -0.37 -6.67
CA PHE A 94 -12.65 0.02 -5.27
C PHE A 94 -13.93 -0.54 -4.60
N ASP A 95 -15.09 -0.34 -5.23
CA ASP A 95 -16.37 -0.82 -4.71
C ASP A 95 -16.46 -2.35 -4.61
N LEU A 96 -15.85 -3.07 -5.54
CA LEU A 96 -15.75 -4.53 -5.48
C LEU A 96 -14.80 -4.98 -4.36
N ALA A 97 -13.63 -4.33 -4.24
CA ALA A 97 -12.60 -4.72 -3.29
C ALA A 97 -13.02 -4.46 -1.83
N ARG A 98 -13.73 -3.36 -1.55
CA ARG A 98 -14.21 -3.00 -0.21
C ARG A 98 -15.35 -3.86 0.34
N GLN A 99 -15.90 -4.80 -0.45
CA GLN A 99 -16.97 -5.68 0.02
C GLN A 99 -16.46 -6.69 1.05
N ASP A 100 -15.19 -7.07 0.98
CA ASP A 100 -14.57 -8.03 1.85
C ASP A 100 -13.08 -7.69 2.06
N VAL A 101 -12.59 -7.81 3.29
CA VAL A 101 -11.16 -7.66 3.62
C VAL A 101 -10.35 -8.89 3.20
N ALA A 102 -10.97 -10.06 3.12
CA ALA A 102 -10.28 -11.31 2.77
C ALA A 102 -9.55 -11.22 1.41
N GLY A 103 -8.41 -11.87 1.32
CA GLY A 103 -7.59 -11.91 0.10
C GLY A 103 -6.75 -10.66 -0.14
N PHE A 104 -6.59 -9.77 0.84
CA PHE A 104 -5.68 -8.63 0.74
C PHE A 104 -4.22 -9.07 0.54
N ASP A 105 -3.85 -10.18 1.15
CA ASP A 105 -2.55 -10.82 1.05
C ASP A 105 -2.21 -11.23 -0.40
N ALA A 106 -3.21 -11.65 -1.16
CA ALA A 106 -3.07 -11.96 -2.57
C ALA A 106 -2.75 -10.71 -3.39
N TRP A 107 -3.40 -9.58 -3.13
CA TRP A 107 -3.12 -8.31 -3.79
C TRP A 107 -1.75 -7.77 -3.39
N ALA A 108 -1.37 -7.86 -2.11
CA ALA A 108 -0.04 -7.50 -1.64
C ALA A 108 1.05 -8.33 -2.34
N ARG A 109 0.89 -9.67 -2.43
CA ARG A 109 1.80 -10.53 -3.19
C ARG A 109 1.87 -10.17 -4.67
N LYS A 110 0.74 -9.80 -5.28
CA LYS A 110 0.72 -9.37 -6.68
C LYS A 110 1.56 -8.11 -6.88
N ILE A 111 1.42 -7.11 -6.01
CA ILE A 111 2.26 -5.90 -6.03
C ILE A 111 3.73 -6.28 -5.83
N ALA A 112 4.04 -7.05 -4.78
CA ALA A 112 5.42 -7.46 -4.48
C ALA A 112 6.08 -8.17 -5.67
N SER A 113 5.34 -9.04 -6.39
CA SER A 113 5.86 -9.78 -7.55
C SER A 113 6.23 -8.92 -8.76
N MET A 114 5.79 -7.66 -8.80
CA MET A 114 6.11 -6.72 -9.88
C MET A 114 7.47 -6.02 -9.69
N PHE A 115 8.02 -6.09 -8.47
CA PHE A 115 9.23 -5.39 -8.06
C PHE A 115 10.26 -6.34 -7.47
N ARG A 116 11.49 -5.85 -7.30
CA ARG A 116 12.53 -6.59 -6.57
C ARG A 116 12.26 -6.47 -5.07
N PRO A 117 12.64 -7.48 -4.27
CA PRO A 117 12.60 -7.36 -2.81
C PRO A 117 13.32 -6.09 -2.34
N GLY A 118 12.69 -5.33 -1.44
CA GLY A 118 13.26 -4.07 -0.94
C GLY A 118 13.24 -2.90 -1.93
N ASP A 119 12.52 -3.03 -3.05
CA ASP A 119 12.38 -1.93 -4.01
C ASP A 119 11.76 -0.71 -3.34
N PRO A 120 12.34 0.49 -3.54
CA PRO A 120 11.81 1.73 -2.99
C PRO A 120 10.33 1.98 -3.26
N VAL A 121 9.80 1.51 -4.40
CA VAL A 121 8.37 1.65 -4.73
C VAL A 121 7.47 0.94 -3.72
N LEU A 122 7.91 -0.19 -3.15
CA LEU A 122 7.15 -0.91 -2.12
C LEU A 122 7.04 -0.10 -0.82
N LEU A 123 8.10 0.65 -0.47
CA LEU A 123 8.05 1.62 0.63
C LEU A 123 7.08 2.76 0.34
N ASP A 124 7.03 3.26 -0.91
CA ASP A 124 6.11 4.33 -1.27
C ASP A 124 4.65 3.89 -1.25
N VAL A 125 4.37 2.67 -1.71
CA VAL A 125 3.03 2.09 -1.59
C VAL A 125 2.66 1.99 -0.11
N MET A 126 3.59 1.54 0.73
CA MET A 126 3.38 1.43 2.18
C MET A 126 3.09 2.78 2.82
N GLU A 127 3.88 3.82 2.49
CA GLU A 127 3.62 5.21 2.92
C GLU A 127 2.21 5.67 2.52
N GLY A 128 1.81 5.39 1.27
CA GLY A 128 0.48 5.71 0.78
C GLY A 128 -0.64 5.01 1.56
N LEU A 129 -0.45 3.76 1.93
CA LEU A 129 -1.41 3.02 2.76
C LEU A 129 -1.51 3.61 4.17
N PHE A 130 -0.39 4.01 4.78
CA PHE A 130 -0.42 4.70 6.08
C PHE A 130 -1.15 6.06 6.00
N VAL A 131 -0.98 6.84 4.92
CA VAL A 131 -1.73 8.09 4.70
C VAL A 131 -3.24 7.85 4.64
N ILE A 132 -3.66 6.73 4.06
CA ILE A 132 -5.08 6.36 3.98
C ILE A 132 -5.58 5.96 5.37
N ALA A 133 -4.85 5.10 6.07
CA ALA A 133 -5.24 4.59 7.38
C ALA A 133 -5.39 5.71 8.44
N VAL A 134 -4.52 6.74 8.43
CA VAL A 134 -4.62 7.85 9.38
C VAL A 134 -5.59 8.97 8.94
N ALA A 135 -6.27 8.82 7.82
CA ALA A 135 -7.08 9.90 7.24
C ALA A 135 -8.34 10.23 8.04
N ASP A 136 -8.82 9.33 8.84
CA ASP A 136 -9.98 9.50 9.73
C ASP A 136 -9.59 9.72 11.21
N GLY A 137 -8.29 9.63 11.53
CA GLY A 137 -7.76 9.86 12.87
C GLY A 137 -6.56 8.99 13.23
N ALA A 138 -6.59 8.35 14.39
CA ALA A 138 -5.52 7.49 14.86
C ALA A 138 -5.65 6.07 14.27
N LEU A 139 -4.50 5.46 13.98
CA LEU A 139 -4.42 4.06 13.52
C LEU A 139 -5.12 3.09 14.47
N GLN A 140 -6.05 2.32 13.96
CA GLN A 140 -6.74 1.28 14.68
C GLN A 140 -5.89 -0.01 14.77
N PRO A 141 -6.05 -0.84 15.83
CA PRO A 141 -5.27 -2.09 15.95
C PRO A 141 -5.40 -3.03 14.76
N ALA A 142 -6.59 -3.10 14.14
CA ALA A 142 -6.84 -3.93 12.97
C ALA A 142 -6.12 -3.42 11.71
N GLU A 143 -6.02 -2.10 11.53
CA GLU A 143 -5.25 -1.48 10.45
C GLU A 143 -3.75 -1.69 10.63
N ILE A 144 -3.28 -1.59 11.88
CA ILE A 144 -1.87 -1.88 12.21
C ILE A 144 -1.52 -3.31 11.82
N ALA A 145 -2.34 -4.29 12.22
CA ALA A 145 -2.12 -5.70 11.87
C ALA A 145 -2.14 -5.93 10.34
N PHE A 146 -3.05 -5.26 9.62
CA PHE A 146 -3.11 -5.29 8.17
C PHE A 146 -1.82 -4.72 7.54
N LEU A 147 -1.39 -3.54 7.98
CA LEU A 147 -0.19 -2.86 7.47
C LEU A 147 1.09 -3.65 7.78
N ASP A 148 1.19 -4.24 8.97
CA ASP A 148 2.32 -5.08 9.35
C ASP A 148 2.42 -6.32 8.44
N GLU A 149 1.28 -6.97 8.14
CA GLU A 149 1.26 -8.14 7.24
C GLU A 149 1.58 -7.75 5.79
N VAL A 150 1.06 -6.62 5.30
CA VAL A 150 1.43 -6.10 3.97
C VAL A 150 2.92 -5.81 3.90
N GLY A 151 3.49 -5.17 4.93
CA GLY A 151 4.92 -4.89 5.00
C GLY A 151 5.78 -6.17 4.98
N ARG A 152 5.34 -7.20 5.69
CA ARG A 152 5.98 -8.52 5.67
C ARG A 152 5.96 -9.14 4.26
N ILE A 153 4.83 -9.06 3.57
CA ILE A 153 4.69 -9.56 2.19
C ILE A 153 5.58 -8.78 1.22
N PHE A 154 5.74 -7.47 1.42
CA PHE A 154 6.62 -6.61 0.64
C PHE A 154 8.11 -6.85 0.93
N GLY A 155 8.44 -7.67 1.92
CA GLY A 155 9.81 -7.92 2.35
C GLY A 155 10.48 -6.71 3.00
N LEU A 156 9.70 -5.83 3.61
CA LEU A 156 10.20 -4.67 4.33
C LEU A 156 10.70 -5.09 5.73
N ALA A 157 11.80 -4.49 6.16
CA ALA A 157 12.31 -4.71 7.51
C ALA A 157 11.34 -4.11 8.55
N PRO A 158 11.14 -4.75 9.73
CA PRO A 158 10.26 -4.23 10.78
C PRO A 158 10.60 -2.79 11.19
N GLN A 159 11.89 -2.42 11.18
CA GLN A 159 12.37 -1.07 11.48
C GLN A 159 11.88 -0.03 10.46
N GLN A 160 11.76 -0.41 9.17
CA GLN A 160 11.24 0.47 8.12
C GLN A 160 9.75 0.74 8.33
N ILE A 161 8.97 -0.31 8.64
CA ILE A 161 7.53 -0.18 8.94
C ILE A 161 7.31 0.67 10.19
N ALA A 162 8.09 0.42 11.25
CA ALA A 162 8.03 1.20 12.48
C ALA A 162 8.42 2.68 12.26
N ALA A 163 9.37 2.96 11.38
CA ALA A 163 9.74 4.33 11.02
C ALA A 163 8.61 5.05 10.26
N ILE A 164 7.93 4.36 9.33
CA ILE A 164 6.76 4.91 8.62
C ILE A 164 5.66 5.21 9.64
N ARG A 165 5.31 4.24 10.50
CA ARG A 165 4.30 4.41 11.55
C ARG A 165 4.58 5.64 12.40
N ARG A 166 5.79 5.80 12.95
CA ARG A 166 6.15 6.96 13.79
C ARG A 166 5.96 8.28 13.08
N ARG A 167 6.26 8.36 11.77
CA ARG A 167 6.05 9.59 10.99
C ARG A 167 4.57 9.94 10.88
N HIS A 168 3.71 8.95 10.74
CA HIS A 168 2.26 9.16 10.61
C HIS A 168 1.58 9.36 11.97
N ASP A 169 2.02 8.71 13.03
CA ASP A 169 1.52 8.92 14.39
C ASP A 169 1.78 10.35 14.88
N ARG A 170 2.89 10.98 14.45
CA ARG A 170 3.24 12.37 14.79
C ARG A 170 2.62 13.41 13.85
N GLY A 171 1.98 12.98 12.77
CA GLY A 171 1.40 13.87 11.77
C GLY A 171 2.43 14.78 11.08
N ALA A 172 2.04 16.08 10.89
CA ALA A 172 2.90 17.07 10.25
C ALA A 172 4.17 17.44 11.05
N ASP A 173 4.25 17.03 12.32
CA ASP A 173 5.37 17.36 13.23
C ASP A 173 6.54 16.35 13.16
N CYS A 174 6.57 15.49 12.14
CA CYS A 174 7.70 14.58 11.94
C CYS A 174 8.98 15.39 11.71
N PRO A 175 10.01 15.23 12.58
CA PRO A 175 11.24 15.98 12.45
C PRO A 175 11.93 15.69 11.11
N PRO A 176 12.50 16.71 10.42
CA PRO A 176 13.23 16.51 9.17
C PRO A 176 14.36 15.48 9.24
N CYS A 177 14.97 15.34 10.42
CA CYS A 177 16.02 14.34 10.67
C CYS A 177 15.52 12.90 10.51
N GLU A 178 14.29 12.59 10.90
CA GLU A 178 13.71 11.25 10.72
C GLU A 178 13.45 10.93 9.24
N VAL A 179 13.02 11.92 8.44
CA VAL A 179 12.84 11.77 6.99
C VAL A 179 14.17 11.51 6.28
N LEU A 180 15.23 12.22 6.72
CA LEU A 180 16.57 12.09 6.16
C LEU A 180 17.37 10.91 6.74
N GLY A 181 16.85 10.27 7.81
CA GLY A 181 17.51 9.15 8.47
C GLY A 181 18.83 9.56 9.14
N VAL A 182 18.84 10.72 9.80
CA VAL A 182 19.99 11.27 10.54
C VAL A 182 19.60 11.58 11.98
N ALA A 183 20.59 11.72 12.87
CA ALA A 183 20.35 12.19 14.23
C ALA A 183 20.00 13.70 14.25
N PRO A 184 19.22 14.18 15.24
CA PRO A 184 18.80 15.58 15.32
C PRO A 184 19.95 16.59 15.29
N ASP A 185 21.10 16.23 15.90
CA ASP A 185 22.27 17.11 16.04
C ASP A 185 23.35 16.85 14.98
N THR A 186 23.00 16.17 13.89
CA THR A 186 23.97 15.86 12.82
C THR A 186 24.44 17.14 12.13
N PRO A 187 25.76 17.35 11.92
CA PRO A 187 26.27 18.54 11.26
C PRO A 187 25.72 18.73 9.84
N LEU A 188 25.39 19.98 9.46
CA LEU A 188 24.83 20.32 8.14
C LEU A 188 25.57 19.71 6.93
N PRO A 189 26.92 19.69 6.89
CA PRO A 189 27.63 19.07 5.76
C PRO A 189 27.35 17.57 5.62
N GLU A 190 27.17 16.88 6.73
CA GLU A 190 26.87 15.45 6.77
C GLU A 190 25.42 15.17 6.34
N VAL A 191 24.46 15.95 6.85
CA VAL A 191 23.06 15.89 6.43
C VAL A 191 22.94 16.18 4.94
N LYS A 192 23.67 17.17 4.40
CA LYS A 192 23.71 17.46 2.96
C LYS A 192 24.24 16.30 2.14
N ARG A 193 25.27 15.61 2.65
CA ARG A 193 25.82 14.40 2.01
C ARG A 193 24.78 13.29 1.98
N ARG A 194 24.08 13.04 3.11
CA ARG A 194 23.03 12.03 3.22
C ARG A 194 21.84 12.34 2.32
N TRP A 195 21.36 13.58 2.32
CA TRP A 195 20.30 14.04 1.43
C TRP A 195 20.64 13.79 -0.05
N ARG A 196 21.84 14.18 -0.50
CA ARG A 196 22.30 13.94 -1.87
C ARG A 196 22.36 12.45 -2.22
N GLN A 197 22.77 11.62 -1.26
CA GLN A 197 22.77 10.18 -1.43
C GLN A 197 21.35 9.65 -1.62
N LEU A 198 20.41 10.04 -0.74
CA LEU A 198 19.00 9.67 -0.83
C LEU A 198 18.37 10.11 -2.15
N LEU A 199 18.66 11.31 -2.64
CA LEU A 199 18.16 11.78 -3.93
C LEU A 199 18.67 10.90 -5.08
N ARG A 200 19.95 10.53 -5.09
CA ARG A 200 20.49 9.64 -6.13
C ARG A 200 19.85 8.24 -6.08
N GLU A 201 19.73 7.67 -4.89
CA GLU A 201 19.15 6.34 -4.68
C GLU A 201 17.66 6.29 -5.10
N ASN A 202 16.96 7.41 -4.96
CA ASN A 202 15.51 7.51 -5.14
C ASN A 202 15.09 8.37 -6.34
N HIS A 203 16.01 8.64 -7.28
CA HIS A 203 15.70 9.50 -8.41
C HIS A 203 14.64 8.87 -9.33
N PRO A 204 13.58 9.61 -9.73
CA PRO A 204 12.52 9.07 -10.58
C PRO A 204 13.02 8.54 -11.94
N ASP A 205 14.15 9.01 -12.45
CA ASP A 205 14.75 8.49 -13.68
C ASP A 205 15.14 7.00 -13.56
N HIS A 206 15.49 6.52 -12.36
CA HIS A 206 15.72 5.09 -12.14
C HIS A 206 14.43 4.28 -12.30
N ALA A 207 13.31 4.85 -11.91
CA ALA A 207 12.00 4.24 -12.10
C ALA A 207 11.62 4.22 -13.60
N ILE A 208 11.83 5.32 -14.30
CA ILE A 208 11.61 5.45 -15.75
C ILE A 208 12.51 4.49 -16.52
N GLY A 209 13.81 4.47 -16.24
CA GLY A 209 14.78 3.59 -16.91
C GLY A 209 14.52 2.09 -16.69
N ARG A 210 13.80 1.74 -15.63
CA ARG A 210 13.34 0.37 -15.32
C ARG A 210 11.97 0.04 -15.94
N GLY A 211 11.35 0.98 -16.64
CA GLY A 211 10.02 0.81 -17.24
C GLY A 211 8.93 0.59 -16.19
N LEU A 212 9.04 1.25 -15.02
CA LEU A 212 8.02 1.15 -13.98
C LEU A 212 6.73 1.86 -14.41
N PRO A 213 5.57 1.46 -13.85
CA PRO A 213 4.29 2.11 -14.12
C PRO A 213 4.32 3.61 -13.79
N PRO A 214 3.58 4.46 -14.52
CA PRO A 214 3.51 5.90 -14.26
C PRO A 214 3.11 6.23 -12.81
N GLU A 215 2.25 5.41 -12.19
CA GLU A 215 1.81 5.55 -10.80
C GLU A 215 2.99 5.33 -9.83
N ALA A 216 3.84 4.35 -10.10
CA ALA A 216 5.05 4.11 -9.31
C ALA A 216 6.08 5.23 -9.48
N ILE A 217 6.20 5.81 -10.69
CA ILE A 217 7.07 6.97 -10.95
C ILE A 217 6.59 8.17 -10.12
N ARG A 218 5.28 8.43 -10.09
CA ARG A 218 4.70 9.53 -9.28
C ARG A 218 4.95 9.36 -7.78
N LEU A 219 4.91 8.12 -7.27
CA LEU A 219 5.27 7.84 -5.87
C LEU A 219 6.75 8.18 -5.60
N ALA A 220 7.66 7.85 -6.53
CA ALA A 220 9.07 8.22 -6.44
C ALA A 220 9.29 9.74 -6.49
N GLU A 221 8.55 10.47 -7.33
CA GLU A 221 8.54 11.93 -7.38
C GLU A 221 8.07 12.54 -6.05
N ALA A 222 6.99 12.01 -5.47
CA ALA A 222 6.47 12.46 -4.18
C ALA A 222 7.50 12.23 -3.05
N ARG A 223 8.21 11.11 -3.06
CA ARG A 223 9.31 10.86 -2.13
C ARG A 223 10.45 11.86 -2.31
N THR A 224 10.89 12.10 -3.53
CA THR A 224 11.93 13.08 -3.85
C THR A 224 11.56 14.46 -3.34
N ARG A 225 10.30 14.87 -3.48
CA ARG A 225 9.78 16.14 -2.95
C ARG A 225 9.88 16.18 -1.42
N ARG A 226 9.43 15.13 -0.71
CA ARG A 226 9.54 15.05 0.75
C ARG A 226 10.99 15.13 1.25
N LEU A 227 11.94 14.51 0.55
CA LEU A 227 13.36 14.61 0.88
C LEU A 227 13.89 16.03 0.74
N ASN A 228 13.46 16.77 -0.29
CA ASN A 228 13.85 18.17 -0.49
C ASN A 228 13.23 19.08 0.58
N GLU A 229 11.95 18.91 0.91
CA GLU A 229 11.27 19.64 1.96
C GLU A 229 11.93 19.40 3.34
N ALA A 230 12.28 18.16 3.63
CA ALA A 230 12.99 17.81 4.87
C ALA A 230 14.39 18.44 4.93
N TRP A 231 15.13 18.44 3.82
CA TRP A 231 16.43 19.11 3.75
C TRP A 231 16.33 20.62 3.99
N GLU A 232 15.39 21.30 3.31
CA GLU A 232 15.18 22.73 3.49
C GLU A 232 14.76 23.07 4.92
N SER A 233 13.84 22.30 5.50
CA SER A 233 13.42 22.47 6.88
C SER A 233 14.56 22.23 7.88
N TYR A 234 15.42 21.22 7.65
CA TYR A 234 16.58 20.97 8.49
C TYR A 234 17.58 22.10 8.40
N ARG A 235 17.90 22.55 7.18
CA ARG A 235 18.82 23.66 6.92
C ARG A 235 18.39 24.95 7.60
N LEU A 236 17.09 25.30 7.53
CA LEU A 236 16.56 26.52 8.16
C LEU A 236 16.64 26.48 9.69
N ARG A 237 16.45 25.32 10.31
CA ARG A 237 16.55 25.16 11.78
C ARG A 237 17.98 25.22 12.30
N HIS A 238 18.99 24.91 11.48
CA HIS A 238 20.41 24.82 11.88
C HIS A 238 21.28 25.92 11.22
N ALA A 239 20.67 26.88 10.52
CA ALA A 239 21.37 28.03 9.94
C ALA A 239 21.45 29.24 10.91
N GLN A 240 20.92 29.06 12.13
CA GLN A 240 21.03 30.04 13.23
C GLN A 240 22.18 29.63 14.14
#